data_8bce46c87c1b9f91913942dbbabbccd4
#
_entry.id   8bce46c87c1b9f91913942dbbabbccd4
#
_cell.length_a   1.000
_cell.length_b   1.000
_cell.length_c   1.000
_cell.angle_alpha   90.00
_cell.angle_beta   90.00
_cell.angle_gamma   90.00
#
_symmetry.space_group_name_H-M   'P 1'
#
loop_
_entity.id
_entity.type
_entity.pdbx_description
1 polymer ?
#
loop_
_entity_poly.entity_id
_entity_poly.type
_entity_poly.pdbx_seq_one_letter_code
_entity_poly.pdbx_strand_id
1 'polypeptide(L)'
;MNEKDVRLMNSIMSGLGDTTQGGAVLLDVKSTQFVRVSLVLLRGLSEELQMPGIFISVDRPYQYMVHLLRMHQINPAKLTFIDVISRFSGDRKEGNANVGFVDGPFHVNSLPEALRQWSATIDNGVVNLKNCRFVLIDNLTSLLTYNNYSHVELFLRDFIEMLKSNANVLAPLMIDQERSPLLYETAKSLCTKEIVMKEEMRQVPTAASGKPYLKVADFRYVQGGIQG
;
A
#
# COMPACT_ATOMS: atom_id res chain seq x y z
N MET A 1 -11.74 14.95 -0.39
CA MET A 1 -10.42 15.03 -1.07
C MET A 1 -10.20 16.46 -1.53
N ASN A 2 -9.00 17.02 -1.42
CA ASN A 2 -8.70 18.36 -1.89
C ASN A 2 -8.42 18.36 -3.41
N GLU A 3 -8.37 19.54 -4.05
CA GLU A 3 -8.17 19.67 -5.49
C GLU A 3 -6.86 19.06 -6.00
N LYS A 4 -5.77 19.15 -5.20
CA LYS A 4 -4.48 18.55 -5.54
C LYS A 4 -4.54 17.02 -5.57
N ASP A 5 -5.30 16.40 -4.65
CA ASP A 5 -5.47 14.95 -4.63
C ASP A 5 -6.35 14.47 -5.78
N VAL A 6 -7.33 15.28 -6.21
CA VAL A 6 -8.14 14.97 -7.41
C VAL A 6 -7.26 14.99 -8.67
N ARG A 7 -6.41 16.02 -8.83
CA ARG A 7 -5.47 16.08 -9.97
C ARG A 7 -4.50 14.92 -9.95
N LEU A 8 -3.96 14.60 -8.77
CA LEU A 8 -3.07 13.46 -8.59
C LEU A 8 -3.75 12.15 -8.98
N MET A 9 -4.97 11.92 -8.50
CA MET A 9 -5.77 10.75 -8.86
C MET A 9 -5.97 10.65 -10.38
N ASN A 10 -6.39 11.72 -11.02
CA ASN A 10 -6.61 11.74 -12.47
C ASN A 10 -5.31 11.46 -13.24
N SER A 11 -4.19 12.00 -12.79
CA SER A 11 -2.87 11.73 -13.38
C SER A 11 -2.49 10.25 -13.25
N ILE A 12 -2.66 9.65 -12.07
CA ILE A 12 -2.38 8.23 -11.84
C ILE A 12 -3.31 7.36 -12.67
N MET A 13 -4.62 7.61 -12.64
CA MET A 13 -5.59 6.81 -13.40
C MET A 13 -5.33 6.88 -14.90
N SER A 14 -5.03 8.07 -15.44
CA SER A 14 -4.59 8.23 -16.84
C SER A 14 -3.28 7.48 -17.11
N GLY A 15 -2.34 7.53 -16.17
CA GLY A 15 -1.08 6.78 -16.26
C GLY A 15 -1.30 5.27 -16.23
N LEU A 16 -2.20 4.75 -15.44
CA LEU A 16 -2.55 3.32 -15.42
C LEU A 16 -3.14 2.87 -16.76
N GLY A 17 -3.90 3.73 -17.44
CA GLY A 17 -4.50 3.44 -18.76
C GLY A 17 -5.60 2.40 -18.65
N ASP A 18 -5.62 1.42 -19.57
CA ASP A 18 -6.64 0.36 -19.56
C ASP A 18 -6.42 -0.61 -18.40
N THR A 19 -7.19 -0.44 -17.32
CA THR A 19 -7.13 -1.28 -16.12
C THR A 19 -7.75 -2.68 -16.32
N THR A 20 -8.33 -2.95 -17.48
CA THR A 20 -8.92 -4.27 -17.76
C THR A 20 -7.88 -5.31 -18.13
N GLN A 21 -6.70 -4.91 -18.58
CA GLN A 21 -5.64 -5.83 -18.99
C GLN A 21 -4.87 -6.43 -17.80
N GLY A 22 -5.01 -5.86 -16.60
CA GLY A 22 -4.29 -6.32 -15.41
C GLY A 22 -2.77 -6.14 -15.51
N GLY A 23 -2.05 -6.74 -14.55
CA GLY A 23 -0.60 -6.74 -14.51
C GLY A 23 -0.01 -5.79 -13.47
N ALA A 24 1.30 -5.90 -13.25
CA ALA A 24 2.03 -5.07 -12.31
C ALA A 24 2.48 -3.76 -12.96
N VAL A 25 2.20 -2.64 -12.29
CA VAL A 25 2.59 -1.29 -12.70
C VAL A 25 3.46 -0.66 -11.61
N LEU A 26 4.68 -0.27 -11.95
CA LEU A 26 5.59 0.39 -11.02
C LEU A 26 5.26 1.88 -10.93
N LEU A 27 5.13 2.39 -9.70
CA LEU A 27 5.02 3.81 -9.41
C LEU A 27 6.25 4.27 -8.63
N ASP A 28 7.02 5.20 -9.20
CA ASP A 28 8.07 5.91 -8.46
C ASP A 28 7.40 6.96 -7.57
N VAL A 29 7.40 6.70 -6.27
CA VAL A 29 6.73 7.53 -5.27
C VAL A 29 7.69 7.81 -4.13
N LYS A 30 7.86 9.08 -3.76
CA LYS A 30 8.63 9.43 -2.55
C LYS A 30 8.00 8.78 -1.31
N SER A 31 8.82 8.18 -0.45
CA SER A 31 8.36 7.45 0.74
C SER A 31 7.48 8.31 1.67
N THR A 32 7.71 9.62 1.71
CA THR A 32 6.89 10.59 2.45
C THR A 32 5.46 10.75 1.91
N GLN A 33 5.19 10.26 0.69
CA GLN A 33 3.90 10.36 0.00
C GLN A 33 3.15 9.01 -0.05
N PHE A 34 3.72 7.91 0.41
CA PHE A 34 3.13 6.58 0.27
C PHE A 34 1.67 6.52 0.76
N VAL A 35 1.40 6.98 1.99
CA VAL A 35 0.03 6.96 2.54
C VAL A 35 -0.95 7.77 1.68
N ARG A 36 -0.52 8.96 1.25
CA ARG A 36 -1.34 9.83 0.41
C ARG A 36 -1.65 9.17 -0.93
N VAL A 37 -0.63 8.59 -1.57
CA VAL A 37 -0.78 7.92 -2.88
C VAL A 37 -1.61 6.65 -2.73
N SER A 38 -1.44 5.85 -1.66
CA SER A 38 -2.31 4.70 -1.36
C SER A 38 -3.78 5.11 -1.26
N LEU A 39 -4.10 6.19 -0.53
CA LEU A 39 -5.48 6.68 -0.39
C LEU A 39 -6.04 7.19 -1.73
N VAL A 40 -5.23 7.86 -2.53
CA VAL A 40 -5.61 8.33 -3.87
C VAL A 40 -5.88 7.17 -4.81
N LEU A 41 -5.00 6.15 -4.82
CA LEU A 41 -5.17 4.91 -5.59
C LEU A 41 -6.44 4.17 -5.17
N LEU A 42 -6.64 3.97 -3.86
CA LEU A 42 -7.81 3.26 -3.35
C LEU A 42 -9.09 3.99 -3.72
N ARG A 43 -9.12 5.33 -3.64
CA ARG A 43 -10.27 6.09 -4.10
C ARG A 43 -10.52 5.92 -5.59
N GLY A 44 -9.51 6.11 -6.42
CA GLY A 44 -9.63 5.96 -7.88
C GLY A 44 -10.12 4.56 -8.29
N LEU A 45 -9.49 3.52 -7.73
CA LEU A 45 -9.80 2.15 -8.09
C LEU A 45 -11.14 1.67 -7.50
N SER A 46 -11.37 1.87 -6.18
CA SER A 46 -12.54 1.30 -5.51
C SER A 46 -13.79 2.18 -5.59
N GLU A 47 -13.65 3.52 -5.63
CA GLU A 47 -14.81 4.41 -5.64
C GLU A 47 -15.17 4.90 -7.05
N GLU A 48 -14.18 5.37 -7.82
CA GLU A 48 -14.46 5.91 -9.16
C GLU A 48 -14.64 4.77 -10.19
N LEU A 49 -13.73 3.78 -10.19
CA LEU A 49 -13.82 2.64 -11.12
C LEU A 49 -14.64 1.45 -10.59
N GLN A 50 -15.14 1.53 -9.34
CA GLN A 50 -15.95 0.49 -8.70
C GLN A 50 -15.28 -0.90 -8.70
N MET A 51 -13.95 -0.96 -8.64
CA MET A 51 -13.20 -2.20 -8.67
C MET A 51 -13.10 -2.81 -7.26
N PRO A 52 -13.50 -4.07 -7.06
CA PRO A 52 -13.19 -4.78 -5.82
C PRO A 52 -11.69 -5.07 -5.75
N GLY A 53 -11.09 -4.89 -4.58
CA GLY A 53 -9.64 -5.02 -4.42
C GLY A 53 -9.20 -5.67 -3.13
N ILE A 54 -7.93 -6.09 -3.13
CA ILE A 54 -7.22 -6.58 -1.96
C ILE A 54 -6.20 -5.53 -1.54
N PHE A 55 -6.23 -5.18 -0.25
CA PHE A 55 -5.24 -4.32 0.37
C PHE A 55 -4.37 -5.12 1.33
N ILE A 56 -3.07 -5.21 1.04
CA ILE A 56 -2.08 -5.92 1.86
C ILE A 56 -1.36 -4.92 2.74
N SER A 57 -1.60 -4.99 4.03
CA SER A 57 -1.04 -4.08 5.04
C SER A 57 0.22 -4.70 5.65
N VAL A 58 1.39 -4.08 5.40
CA VAL A 58 2.70 -4.63 5.80
C VAL A 58 3.27 -3.96 7.05
N ASP A 59 3.13 -2.65 7.18
CA ASP A 59 3.76 -1.87 8.26
C ASP A 59 2.77 -1.26 9.25
N ARG A 60 1.47 -1.41 9.00
CA ARG A 60 0.39 -0.87 9.84
C ARG A 60 -0.73 -1.89 10.01
N PRO A 61 -1.36 -1.96 11.19
CA PRO A 61 -2.57 -2.75 11.38
C PRO A 61 -3.69 -2.32 10.41
N TYR A 62 -4.45 -3.28 9.89
CA TYR A 62 -5.55 -2.99 8.98
C TYR A 62 -6.59 -2.02 9.57
N GLN A 63 -6.81 -2.05 10.89
CA GLN A 63 -7.73 -1.13 11.57
C GLN A 63 -7.33 0.33 11.38
N TYR A 64 -6.02 0.61 11.36
CA TYR A 64 -5.52 1.95 11.09
C TYR A 64 -5.89 2.38 9.66
N MET A 65 -5.72 1.50 8.68
CA MET A 65 -6.11 1.78 7.30
C MET A 65 -7.61 1.95 7.14
N VAL A 66 -8.43 1.11 7.79
CA VAL A 66 -9.89 1.26 7.82
C VAL A 66 -10.30 2.61 8.40
N HIS A 67 -9.62 3.06 9.47
CA HIS A 67 -9.86 4.40 10.03
C HIS A 67 -9.53 5.51 9.03
N LEU A 68 -8.36 5.46 8.39
CA LEU A 68 -7.96 6.43 7.37
C LEU A 68 -8.94 6.45 6.19
N LEU A 69 -9.35 5.29 5.69
CA LEU A 69 -10.31 5.19 4.59
C LEU A 69 -11.63 5.89 4.94
N ARG A 70 -12.16 5.65 6.14
CA ARG A 70 -13.39 6.31 6.62
C ARG A 70 -13.24 7.82 6.73
N MET A 71 -12.10 8.30 7.27
CA MET A 71 -11.80 9.73 7.33
C MET A 71 -11.76 10.37 5.94
N HIS A 72 -11.31 9.64 4.94
CA HIS A 72 -11.24 10.10 3.56
C HIS A 72 -12.49 9.73 2.73
N GLN A 73 -13.56 9.26 3.37
CA GLN A 73 -14.83 8.89 2.72
C GLN A 73 -14.66 7.82 1.62
N ILE A 74 -13.77 6.87 1.85
CA ILE A 74 -13.58 5.68 1.03
C ILE A 74 -14.24 4.51 1.76
N ASN A 75 -15.10 3.76 1.09
CA ASN A 75 -15.82 2.66 1.71
C ASN A 75 -14.93 1.42 1.89
N PRO A 76 -14.53 1.05 3.11
CA PRO A 76 -13.66 -0.11 3.33
C PRO A 76 -14.34 -1.45 3.03
N ALA A 77 -15.68 -1.50 2.93
CA ALA A 77 -16.39 -2.74 2.60
C ALA A 77 -16.19 -3.23 1.16
N LYS A 78 -15.65 -2.37 0.28
CA LYS A 78 -15.25 -2.73 -1.09
C LYS A 78 -13.88 -3.43 -1.16
N LEU A 79 -13.17 -3.49 -0.03
CA LEU A 79 -11.83 -4.03 0.07
C LEU A 79 -11.80 -5.28 0.94
N THR A 80 -10.98 -6.23 0.54
CA THR A 80 -10.51 -7.31 1.40
C THR A 80 -9.15 -6.92 1.93
N PHE A 81 -8.94 -7.06 3.23
CA PHE A 81 -7.66 -6.74 3.87
C PHE A 81 -6.86 -8.00 4.15
N ILE A 82 -5.55 -7.92 3.91
CA ILE A 82 -4.59 -8.92 4.40
C ILE A 82 -3.65 -8.18 5.34
N ASP A 83 -3.72 -8.54 6.60
CA ASP A 83 -2.92 -7.92 7.65
C ASP A 83 -1.72 -8.81 7.97
N VAL A 84 -0.54 -8.30 7.64
CA VAL A 84 0.74 -9.00 7.82
C VAL A 84 1.40 -8.66 9.16
N ILE A 85 0.94 -7.60 9.85
CA ILE A 85 1.64 -7.05 11.02
C ILE A 85 0.92 -7.26 12.35
N SER A 86 -0.41 -7.31 12.40
CA SER A 86 -1.15 -7.31 13.66
C SER A 86 -0.84 -8.53 14.52
N ARG A 87 -0.77 -9.73 13.97
CA ARG A 87 -0.42 -10.94 14.73
C ARG A 87 0.99 -10.88 15.31
N PHE A 88 1.92 -10.31 14.56
CA PHE A 88 3.30 -10.11 15.02
C PHE A 88 3.38 -9.09 16.16
N SER A 89 2.58 -8.02 16.13
CA SER A 89 2.51 -7.01 17.20
C SER A 89 1.70 -7.45 18.42
N GLY A 90 1.19 -8.69 18.44
CA GLY A 90 0.44 -9.25 19.56
C GLY A 90 -1.05 -8.91 19.56
N ASP A 91 -1.56 -8.25 18.53
CA ASP A 91 -3.00 -8.03 18.37
C ASP A 91 -3.66 -9.32 17.87
N ARG A 92 -4.37 -10.01 18.77
CA ARG A 92 -5.06 -11.28 18.47
C ARG A 92 -6.54 -11.09 18.16
N LYS A 93 -6.98 -9.87 17.87
CA LYS A 93 -8.39 -9.63 17.55
C LYS A 93 -8.75 -10.39 16.28
N GLU A 94 -9.80 -11.19 16.39
CA GLU A 94 -10.42 -11.81 15.23
C GLU A 94 -10.94 -10.72 14.29
N GLY A 95 -10.61 -10.85 13.00
CA GLY A 95 -11.05 -9.89 12.00
C GLY A 95 -12.53 -10.03 11.67
N ASN A 96 -13.07 -9.01 11.04
CA ASN A 96 -14.35 -9.09 10.35
C ASN A 96 -14.23 -10.02 9.13
N ALA A 97 -15.37 -10.40 8.52
CA ALA A 97 -15.44 -11.32 7.38
C ALA A 97 -14.52 -10.96 6.17
N ASN A 98 -14.03 -9.72 6.09
CA ASN A 98 -13.19 -9.25 4.98
C ASN A 98 -11.71 -9.06 5.36
N VAL A 99 -11.21 -9.73 6.42
CA VAL A 99 -9.81 -9.59 6.85
C VAL A 99 -9.15 -10.95 7.00
N GLY A 100 -8.09 -11.16 6.23
CA GLY A 100 -7.16 -12.28 6.40
C GLY A 100 -5.93 -11.85 7.20
N PHE A 101 -5.38 -12.74 8.03
CA PHE A 101 -4.17 -12.49 8.81
C PHE A 101 -3.06 -13.44 8.40
N VAL A 102 -1.85 -12.91 8.29
CA VAL A 102 -0.60 -13.67 8.12
C VAL A 102 0.17 -13.62 9.44
N ASP A 103 0.97 -14.65 9.72
CA ASP A 103 1.66 -14.80 11.02
C ASP A 103 2.83 -13.82 11.23
N GLY A 104 3.07 -12.94 10.27
CA GLY A 104 4.02 -11.83 10.40
C GLY A 104 4.77 -11.52 9.10
N PRO A 105 5.51 -10.42 9.08
CA PRO A 105 6.15 -9.90 7.88
C PRO A 105 7.45 -10.64 7.50
N PHE A 106 7.96 -11.56 8.34
CA PHE A 106 9.22 -12.29 8.11
C PHE A 106 9.12 -13.41 7.07
N HIS A 107 7.91 -13.82 6.73
CA HIS A 107 7.64 -14.90 5.78
C HIS A 107 6.92 -14.40 4.54
N VAL A 108 7.37 -13.26 4.04
CA VAL A 108 6.74 -12.60 2.88
C VAL A 108 6.67 -13.49 1.64
N ASN A 109 7.63 -14.37 1.45
CA ASN A 109 7.66 -15.33 0.35
C ASN A 109 6.52 -16.37 0.41
N SER A 110 5.90 -16.59 1.56
CA SER A 110 4.71 -17.44 1.68
C SER A 110 3.40 -16.75 1.27
N LEU A 111 3.40 -15.42 1.16
CA LEU A 111 2.18 -14.64 0.88
C LEU A 111 1.56 -14.94 -0.50
N PRO A 112 2.31 -15.10 -1.62
CA PRO A 112 1.71 -15.49 -2.89
C PRO A 112 1.00 -16.83 -2.84
N GLU A 113 1.58 -17.82 -2.13
CA GLU A 113 0.95 -19.11 -1.95
C GLU A 113 -0.28 -19.05 -1.06
N ALA A 114 -0.23 -18.27 0.03
CA ALA A 114 -1.40 -18.01 0.86
C ALA A 114 -2.53 -17.33 0.04
N LEU A 115 -2.22 -16.39 -0.83
CA LEU A 115 -3.19 -15.77 -1.74
C LEU A 115 -3.82 -16.80 -2.71
N ARG A 116 -3.02 -17.73 -3.25
CA ARG A 116 -3.53 -18.80 -4.10
C ARG A 116 -4.44 -19.76 -3.34
N GLN A 117 -4.03 -20.17 -2.14
CA GLN A 117 -4.82 -21.06 -1.29
C GLN A 117 -6.12 -20.41 -0.84
N TRP A 118 -6.09 -19.16 -0.44
CA TRP A 118 -7.30 -18.40 -0.11
C TRP A 118 -8.22 -18.24 -1.31
N SER A 119 -7.69 -18.11 -2.52
CA SER A 119 -8.51 -18.10 -3.73
C SER A 119 -9.18 -19.44 -4.04
N ALA A 120 -8.57 -20.56 -3.63
CA ALA A 120 -9.08 -21.91 -3.86
C ALA A 120 -10.10 -22.38 -2.80
N THR A 121 -10.01 -21.86 -1.57
CA THR A 121 -10.83 -22.29 -0.41
C THR A 121 -12.18 -21.55 -0.28
N ILE A 122 -12.63 -20.85 -1.29
CA ILE A 122 -13.49 -19.66 -1.24
C ILE A 122 -14.99 -19.92 -1.29
N ASP A 123 -15.50 -21.04 -1.03
CA ASP A 123 -16.95 -21.08 -0.77
C ASP A 123 -17.32 -20.42 0.58
N ASN A 124 -16.34 -20.17 1.47
CA ASN A 124 -16.51 -19.47 2.76
C ASN A 124 -15.37 -18.49 3.09
N GLY A 125 -14.52 -18.13 2.16
CA GLY A 125 -13.25 -17.43 2.44
C GLY A 125 -13.29 -15.92 2.31
N VAL A 126 -12.48 -15.31 3.15
CA VAL A 126 -12.28 -13.86 3.31
C VAL A 126 -11.67 -13.21 2.07
N VAL A 127 -10.91 -13.94 1.25
CA VAL A 127 -10.18 -13.40 0.09
C VAL A 127 -10.57 -14.13 -1.18
N ASN A 128 -11.10 -13.41 -2.18
CA ASN A 128 -11.46 -13.97 -3.48
C ASN A 128 -10.72 -13.29 -4.63
N LEU A 129 -9.62 -13.90 -5.08
CA LEU A 129 -8.87 -13.41 -6.25
C LEU A 129 -9.70 -13.44 -7.55
N LYS A 130 -10.67 -14.37 -7.69
CA LYS A 130 -11.50 -14.45 -8.92
C LYS A 130 -12.34 -13.20 -9.14
N ASN A 131 -12.79 -12.56 -8.07
CA ASN A 131 -13.57 -11.33 -8.12
C ASN A 131 -12.69 -10.09 -7.89
N CYS A 132 -11.42 -10.27 -7.57
CA CYS A 132 -10.48 -9.18 -7.34
C CYS A 132 -10.07 -8.55 -8.67
N ARG A 133 -10.04 -7.23 -8.72
CA ARG A 133 -9.60 -6.47 -9.89
C ARG A 133 -8.31 -5.70 -9.65
N PHE A 134 -7.92 -5.52 -8.38
CA PHE A 134 -6.61 -4.97 -8.05
C PHE A 134 -6.09 -5.50 -6.71
N VAL A 135 -4.77 -5.53 -6.59
CA VAL A 135 -4.06 -5.81 -5.33
C VAL A 135 -3.11 -4.65 -5.06
N LEU A 136 -3.26 -4.01 -3.92
CA LEU A 136 -2.38 -2.93 -3.47
C LEU A 136 -1.61 -3.38 -2.22
N ILE A 137 -0.27 -3.36 -2.29
CA ILE A 137 0.61 -3.59 -1.15
C ILE A 137 0.96 -2.23 -0.56
N ASP A 138 0.58 -2.02 0.70
CA ASP A 138 0.93 -0.79 1.41
C ASP A 138 2.40 -0.86 1.83
N ASN A 139 3.18 -0.05 1.14
CA ASN A 139 4.61 0.11 1.36
C ASN A 139 5.46 -1.16 1.14
N LEU A 140 5.58 -1.57 -0.11
CA LEU A 140 6.44 -2.70 -0.50
C LEU A 140 7.87 -2.59 0.07
N THR A 141 8.40 -1.37 0.20
CA THR A 141 9.74 -1.11 0.75
C THR A 141 9.86 -1.52 2.23
N SER A 142 8.77 -1.47 3.00
CA SER A 142 8.75 -1.90 4.40
C SER A 142 9.06 -3.39 4.58
N LEU A 143 8.88 -4.21 3.54
CA LEU A 143 9.29 -5.61 3.59
C LEU A 143 10.80 -5.77 3.83
N LEU A 144 11.62 -4.83 3.37
CA LEU A 144 13.07 -4.83 3.59
C LEU A 144 13.45 -4.58 5.06
N THR A 145 12.54 -4.09 5.89
CA THR A 145 12.76 -3.97 7.33
C THR A 145 12.77 -5.32 8.03
N TYR A 146 12.02 -6.28 7.50
CA TYR A 146 11.79 -7.58 8.12
C TYR A 146 12.46 -8.73 7.37
N ASN A 147 12.85 -8.52 6.12
CA ASN A 147 13.40 -9.55 5.24
C ASN A 147 14.67 -9.05 4.57
N ASN A 148 15.59 -9.97 4.26
CA ASN A 148 16.71 -9.63 3.40
C ASN A 148 16.22 -9.39 1.95
N TYR A 149 17.05 -8.71 1.17
CA TYR A 149 16.72 -8.34 -0.21
C TYR A 149 16.33 -9.55 -1.08
N SER A 150 17.06 -10.67 -0.97
CA SER A 150 16.80 -11.86 -1.80
C SER A 150 15.43 -12.47 -1.54
N HIS A 151 14.94 -12.43 -0.29
CA HIS A 151 13.58 -12.88 0.03
C HIS A 151 12.51 -11.95 -0.55
N VAL A 152 12.74 -10.63 -0.50
CA VAL A 152 11.80 -9.66 -1.08
C VAL A 152 11.81 -9.75 -2.62
N GLU A 153 12.96 -9.96 -3.24
CA GLU A 153 13.07 -10.19 -4.67
C GLU A 153 12.31 -11.46 -5.10
N LEU A 154 12.52 -12.58 -4.40
CA LEU A 154 11.82 -13.84 -4.68
C LEU A 154 10.31 -13.65 -4.53
N PHE A 155 9.87 -13.05 -3.43
CA PHE A 155 8.46 -12.68 -3.24
C PHE A 155 7.90 -11.88 -4.41
N LEU A 156 8.61 -10.85 -4.85
CA LEU A 156 8.15 -9.98 -5.92
C LEU A 156 8.00 -10.73 -7.24
N ARG A 157 8.93 -11.63 -7.57
CA ARG A 157 8.87 -12.49 -8.75
C ARG A 157 7.66 -13.42 -8.68
N ASP A 158 7.49 -14.13 -7.58
CA ASP A 158 6.39 -15.09 -7.38
C ASP A 158 5.04 -14.38 -7.36
N PHE A 159 4.97 -13.19 -6.74
CA PHE A 159 3.77 -12.36 -6.70
C PHE A 159 3.35 -11.90 -8.11
N ILE A 160 4.29 -11.38 -8.90
CA ILE A 160 3.99 -10.93 -10.28
C ILE A 160 3.64 -12.12 -11.17
N GLU A 161 4.30 -13.27 -11.01
CA GLU A 161 3.94 -14.49 -11.75
C GLU A 161 2.53 -14.97 -11.40
N MET A 162 2.16 -14.94 -10.11
CA MET A 162 0.81 -15.25 -9.68
C MET A 162 -0.21 -14.30 -10.31
N LEU A 163 0.10 -13.00 -10.41
CA LEU A 163 -0.79 -12.03 -11.05
C LEU A 163 -0.98 -12.31 -12.55
N LYS A 164 0.08 -12.71 -13.27
CA LYS A 164 -0.01 -13.08 -14.69
C LYS A 164 -0.96 -14.27 -14.92
N SER A 165 -1.04 -15.17 -13.96
CA SER A 165 -1.96 -16.32 -14.01
C SER A 165 -3.43 -15.90 -13.74
N ASN A 166 -3.66 -14.70 -13.23
CA ASN A 166 -4.97 -14.13 -12.95
C ASN A 166 -5.19 -12.90 -13.85
N ALA A 167 -5.51 -13.15 -15.12
CA ALA A 167 -5.81 -12.08 -16.08
C ALA A 167 -6.82 -11.07 -15.49
N ASN A 168 -6.58 -9.79 -15.68
CA ASN A 168 -7.41 -8.67 -15.23
C ASN A 168 -7.20 -8.21 -13.77
N VAL A 169 -6.18 -8.67 -13.05
CA VAL A 169 -5.82 -8.13 -11.74
C VAL A 169 -4.68 -7.11 -11.90
N LEU A 170 -4.96 -5.86 -11.55
CA LEU A 170 -3.98 -4.78 -11.54
C LEU A 170 -3.22 -4.74 -10.21
N ALA A 171 -1.90 -4.61 -10.24
CA ALA A 171 -1.09 -4.43 -9.04
C ALA A 171 -0.20 -3.17 -9.15
N PRO A 172 -0.65 -2.03 -8.63
CA PRO A 172 0.22 -0.87 -8.46
C PRO A 172 1.27 -1.16 -7.38
N LEU A 173 2.55 -1.07 -7.74
CA LEU A 173 3.69 -1.26 -6.84
C LEU A 173 4.36 0.09 -6.58
N MET A 174 4.29 0.60 -5.37
CA MET A 174 4.90 1.87 -4.98
C MET A 174 6.28 1.65 -4.40
N ILE A 175 7.29 2.24 -5.00
CA ILE A 175 8.68 2.17 -4.54
C ILE A 175 9.31 3.56 -4.66
N ASP A 176 10.09 3.95 -3.66
CA ASP A 176 10.92 5.15 -3.69
C ASP A 176 12.27 4.79 -4.30
N GLN A 177 12.51 5.19 -5.55
CA GLN A 177 13.74 4.89 -6.29
C GLN A 177 14.99 5.38 -5.55
N GLU A 178 14.93 6.55 -4.92
CA GLU A 178 16.10 7.11 -4.23
C GLU A 178 16.45 6.33 -2.96
N ARG A 179 15.43 5.81 -2.25
CA ARG A 179 15.64 5.05 -1.01
C ARG A 179 15.91 3.58 -1.22
N SER A 180 15.37 3.00 -2.28
CA SER A 180 15.46 1.56 -2.56
C SER A 180 15.77 1.28 -4.02
N PRO A 181 16.91 1.79 -4.55
CA PRO A 181 17.23 1.71 -5.98
C PRO A 181 17.29 0.27 -6.49
N LEU A 182 17.84 -0.66 -5.72
CA LEU A 182 17.96 -2.05 -6.13
C LEU A 182 16.58 -2.74 -6.26
N LEU A 183 15.68 -2.51 -5.28
CA LEU A 183 14.31 -3.04 -5.34
C LEU A 183 13.53 -2.40 -6.48
N TYR A 184 13.76 -1.11 -6.74
CA TYR A 184 13.14 -0.38 -7.83
C TYR A 184 13.53 -0.98 -9.19
N GLU A 185 14.82 -1.20 -9.45
CA GLU A 185 15.29 -1.79 -10.71
C GLU A 185 14.77 -3.22 -10.90
N THR A 186 14.71 -4.01 -9.82
CA THR A 186 14.10 -5.34 -9.87
C THR A 186 12.61 -5.25 -10.24
N ALA A 187 11.84 -4.42 -9.56
CA ALA A 187 10.43 -4.24 -9.87
C ALA A 187 10.22 -3.73 -11.30
N LYS A 188 11.05 -2.79 -11.76
CA LYS A 188 11.02 -2.24 -13.13
C LYS A 188 11.23 -3.32 -14.18
N SER A 189 12.13 -4.28 -13.94
CA SER A 189 12.36 -5.41 -14.86
C SER A 189 11.18 -6.39 -14.96
N LEU A 190 10.30 -6.42 -13.97
CA LEU A 190 9.18 -7.36 -13.85
C LEU A 190 7.83 -6.73 -14.22
N CYS A 191 7.70 -5.42 -14.06
CA CYS A 191 6.46 -4.68 -14.34
C CYS A 191 6.26 -4.44 -15.83
N THR A 192 5.01 -4.33 -16.23
CA THR A 192 4.66 -4.03 -17.63
C THR A 192 4.74 -2.54 -17.96
N LYS A 193 4.72 -1.69 -16.92
CA LYS A 193 4.67 -0.24 -17.05
C LYS A 193 5.29 0.46 -15.85
N GLU A 194 5.85 1.63 -16.09
CA GLU A 194 6.39 2.54 -15.07
C GLU A 194 5.68 3.90 -15.13
N ILE A 195 5.33 4.44 -13.97
CA ILE A 195 4.76 5.78 -13.82
C ILE A 195 5.66 6.55 -12.84
N VAL A 196 6.34 7.57 -13.33
CA VAL A 196 7.16 8.45 -12.50
C VAL A 196 6.32 9.62 -12.00
N MET A 197 6.16 9.70 -10.69
CA MET A 197 5.43 10.77 -10.02
C MET A 197 6.35 11.98 -9.86
N LYS A 198 6.40 12.87 -10.86
CA LYS A 198 7.14 14.14 -10.72
C LYS A 198 6.46 14.96 -9.62
N GLU A 199 7.21 15.30 -8.57
CA GLU A 199 6.79 16.35 -7.65
C GLU A 199 6.54 17.62 -8.48
N GLU A 200 5.32 18.16 -8.42
CA GLU A 200 5.12 19.56 -8.70
C GLU A 200 6.03 20.31 -7.71
N MET A 201 7.14 20.86 -8.22
CA MET A 201 8.07 21.65 -7.42
C MET A 201 7.22 22.65 -6.64
N ARG A 202 7.15 22.49 -5.32
CA ARG A 202 6.71 23.58 -4.46
C ARG A 202 7.64 24.74 -4.80
N GLN A 203 7.11 25.76 -5.47
CA GLN A 203 7.68 27.08 -5.36
C GLN A 203 7.61 27.42 -3.87
N VAL A 204 8.73 27.21 -3.18
CA VAL A 204 8.94 27.78 -1.86
C VAL A 204 8.78 29.28 -2.09
N PRO A 205 7.79 29.96 -1.49
CA PRO A 205 7.72 31.40 -1.58
C PRO A 205 9.04 31.90 -1.00
N THR A 206 9.86 32.51 -1.85
CA THR A 206 11.06 33.21 -1.43
C THR A 206 10.64 34.15 -0.31
N ALA A 207 11.22 33.97 0.87
CA ALA A 207 10.90 34.67 2.09
C ALA A 207 11.10 36.20 1.90
N ALA A 208 10.00 36.87 1.60
CA ALA A 208 9.86 38.30 1.75
C ALA A 208 8.74 38.53 2.77
N SER A 209 8.99 38.21 4.01
CA SER A 209 8.42 38.84 5.21
C SER A 209 8.96 38.10 6.45
N GLY A 210 9.81 38.80 7.20
CA GLY A 210 10.41 38.31 8.44
C GLY A 210 9.36 38.08 9.52
N LYS A 211 8.91 36.83 9.64
CA LYS A 211 8.31 36.30 10.87
C LYS A 211 9.14 35.12 11.34
N PRO A 212 9.54 35.11 12.62
CA PRO A 212 10.39 34.04 13.14
C PRO A 212 9.64 32.70 13.12
N TYR A 213 10.30 31.66 12.61
CA TYR A 213 9.84 30.29 12.73
C TYR A 213 9.70 29.95 14.21
N LEU A 214 8.52 29.49 14.63
CA LEU A 214 8.35 28.80 15.90
C LEU A 214 9.23 27.54 15.87
N LYS A 215 10.30 27.57 16.66
CA LYS A 215 11.07 26.37 16.96
C LYS A 215 10.16 25.41 17.71
N VAL A 216 9.90 24.23 17.12
CA VAL A 216 9.34 23.10 17.85
C VAL A 216 10.45 22.55 18.74
N ALA A 217 10.58 23.16 19.91
CA ALA A 217 11.33 22.62 21.03
C ALA A 217 10.36 22.54 22.21
N ASP A 218 10.44 21.39 22.91
CA ASP A 218 9.78 21.06 24.17
C ASP A 218 8.53 20.14 24.09
N PHE A 219 8.79 18.89 23.65
CA PHE A 219 8.10 17.76 24.28
C PHE A 219 8.94 17.28 25.48
N ARG A 220 8.69 17.80 26.67
CA ARG A 220 9.18 17.21 27.91
C ARG A 220 8.30 16.00 28.24
N TYR A 221 8.92 14.85 28.27
CA TYR A 221 8.36 13.65 28.90
C TYR A 221 8.15 13.95 30.38
N VAL A 222 6.90 14.00 30.83
CA VAL A 222 6.57 13.99 32.26
C VAL A 222 6.62 12.53 32.70
N GLN A 223 7.73 12.13 33.34
CA GLN A 223 7.78 10.89 34.13
C GLN A 223 6.82 11.07 35.31
N GLY A 224 5.65 10.44 35.23
CA GLY A 224 4.77 10.25 36.39
C GLY A 224 5.37 9.21 37.30
N GLY A 225 6.03 9.65 38.39
CA GLY A 225 6.42 8.81 39.50
C GLY A 225 5.18 8.28 40.21
N ILE A 226 5.04 6.98 40.27
CA ILE A 226 4.12 6.32 41.22
C ILE A 226 4.88 6.24 42.55
N GLN A 227 4.43 7.03 43.52
CA GLN A 227 4.75 6.84 44.94
C GLN A 227 3.52 6.24 45.63
N GLY A 228 3.80 5.21 46.43
CA GLY A 228 2.87 4.69 47.44
C GLY A 228 2.29 3.32 47.13
#